data_9a30587c0f48ee4a288e2c5f5725e51e
#
_entry.id   9a30587c0f48ee4a288e2c5f5725e51e
#
_cell.length_a   1.000
_cell.length_b   1.000
_cell.length_c   1.000
_cell.angle_alpha   90.00
_cell.angle_beta   90.00
_cell.angle_gamma   90.00
#
_symmetry.space_group_name_H-M   'P 1'
#
loop_
_entity.id
_entity.type
_entity.pdbx_description
1 polymer ?
#
loop_
_entity_poly.entity_id
_entity_poly.type
_entity_poly.pdbx_seq_one_letter_code
_entity_poly.pdbx_strand_id
1 'polypeptide(L)'
;MDTVDALTSLEGWHAEGFAARVHYRGADDHYSIEYYEPSDCILYWKVKGDGETAVPVGRETVPDPLRKRIRQDLTEAGIDPDVESRVV
;
A
#
# COMPACT_ATOMS: atom_id res chain seq x y z
N MET A 1 4.77 -17.55 9.33
CA MET A 1 5.29 -16.22 8.97
C MET A 1 4.10 -15.28 8.85
N ASP A 2 4.16 -14.12 9.47
CA ASP A 2 3.00 -13.25 9.38
C ASP A 2 2.97 -12.50 8.04
N THR A 3 1.83 -11.88 7.73
CA THR A 3 1.60 -11.24 6.44
C THR A 3 2.46 -9.99 6.25
N VAL A 4 2.76 -9.27 7.34
CA VAL A 4 3.67 -8.11 7.26
C VAL A 4 5.07 -8.56 6.87
N ASP A 5 5.57 -9.64 7.48
CA ASP A 5 6.90 -10.17 7.14
C ASP A 5 6.95 -10.63 5.68
N ALA A 6 5.91 -11.26 5.19
CA ALA A 6 5.84 -11.71 3.81
C ALA A 6 5.91 -10.51 2.83
N LEU A 7 5.16 -9.44 3.11
CA LEU A 7 5.20 -8.23 2.28
C LEU A 7 6.56 -7.53 2.36
N THR A 8 7.12 -7.41 3.54
CA THR A 8 8.38 -6.67 3.71
C THR A 8 9.57 -7.42 3.12
N SER A 9 9.41 -8.68 2.74
CA SER A 9 10.43 -9.38 1.98
C SER A 9 10.45 -8.97 0.50
N LEU A 10 9.41 -8.29 0.02
CA LEU A 10 9.34 -7.78 -1.34
C LEU A 10 10.02 -6.43 -1.44
N GLU A 11 10.57 -6.15 -2.63
CA GLU A 11 11.30 -4.89 -2.86
C GLU A 11 10.42 -3.68 -2.62
N GLY A 12 10.94 -2.72 -1.87
CA GLY A 12 10.28 -1.45 -1.59
C GLY A 12 9.37 -1.44 -0.37
N TRP A 13 8.96 -2.60 0.11
CA TRP A 13 8.12 -2.68 1.30
C TRP A 13 8.97 -2.68 2.57
N HIS A 14 8.50 -1.97 3.59
CA HIS A 14 9.15 -1.97 4.91
C HIS A 14 8.11 -2.02 6.02
N ALA A 15 8.52 -2.51 7.17
CA ALA A 15 7.62 -2.67 8.32
C ALA A 15 7.52 -1.39 9.12
N GLU A 16 6.30 -1.05 9.55
CA GLU A 16 6.04 0.05 10.47
C GLU A 16 5.00 -0.43 11.48
N GLY A 17 5.45 -0.84 12.66
CA GLY A 17 4.57 -1.40 13.69
C GLY A 17 3.83 -2.64 13.19
N PHE A 18 2.51 -2.59 13.16
CA PHE A 18 1.67 -3.70 12.68
C PHE A 18 1.34 -3.57 11.19
N ALA A 19 2.05 -2.73 10.46
CA ALA A 19 1.75 -2.44 9.06
C ALA A 19 2.98 -2.67 8.19
N ALA A 20 2.74 -2.86 6.91
CA ALA A 20 3.78 -2.81 5.88
C ALA A 20 3.49 -1.62 4.98
N ARG A 21 4.52 -0.89 4.59
CA ARG A 21 4.37 0.33 3.79
C ARG A 21 5.28 0.30 2.59
N VAL A 22 4.76 0.78 1.47
CA VAL A 22 5.55 0.99 0.25
C VAL A 22 5.23 2.38 -0.29
N HIS A 23 6.21 3.01 -0.90
CA HIS A 23 6.06 4.31 -1.54
C HIS A 23 6.12 4.16 -3.05
N TYR A 24 5.25 4.90 -3.74
CA TYR A 24 5.26 4.98 -5.19
C TYR A 24 5.44 6.44 -5.58
N ARG A 25 6.45 6.70 -6.40
CA ARG A 25 6.75 8.06 -6.90
C ARG A 25 6.59 8.07 -8.40
N GLY A 26 5.50 8.69 -8.87
CA GLY A 26 5.29 8.97 -10.28
C GLY A 26 5.90 10.32 -10.65
N ALA A 27 5.67 10.75 -11.89
CA ALA A 27 6.22 12.03 -12.39
C ALA A 27 5.67 13.22 -11.59
N ASP A 28 4.36 13.19 -11.29
CA ASP A 28 3.69 14.29 -10.60
C ASP A 28 3.00 13.87 -9.31
N ASP A 29 3.03 12.57 -8.99
CA ASP A 29 2.28 12.02 -7.87
C ASP A 29 3.18 11.17 -6.98
N HIS A 30 2.98 11.30 -5.69
CA HIS A 30 3.64 10.47 -4.71
C HIS A 30 2.56 9.85 -3.82
N TYR A 31 2.53 8.53 -3.77
CA TYR A 31 1.59 7.80 -2.92
C TYR A 31 2.34 6.98 -1.90
N SER A 32 1.76 6.85 -0.72
CA SER A 32 2.20 5.93 0.32
C SER A 32 1.09 4.91 0.50
N ILE A 33 1.43 3.64 0.42
CA ILE A 33 0.45 2.56 0.50
C ILE A 33 0.75 1.74 1.74
N GLU A 34 -0.25 1.52 2.56
CA GLU A 34 -0.12 0.81 3.81
C GLU A 34 -1.03 -0.41 3.84
N TYR A 35 -0.44 -1.58 4.11
CA TYR A 35 -1.21 -2.77 4.46
C TYR A 35 -1.29 -2.81 5.99
N TYR A 36 -2.47 -2.56 6.55
CA TYR A 36 -2.69 -2.56 7.99
C TYR A 36 -3.19 -3.93 8.40
N GLU A 37 -2.30 -4.74 8.98
CA GLU A 37 -2.57 -6.14 9.28
C GLU A 37 -3.75 -6.36 10.23
N PRO A 38 -3.92 -5.57 11.33
CA PRO A 38 -5.04 -5.81 12.25
C PRO A 38 -6.42 -5.73 11.60
N SER A 39 -6.59 -4.90 10.58
CA SER A 39 -7.86 -4.76 9.85
C SER A 39 -7.86 -5.49 8.52
N ASP A 40 -6.72 -6.05 8.12
CA ASP A 40 -6.57 -6.76 6.85
C ASP A 40 -7.07 -5.89 5.69
N CYS A 41 -6.52 -4.68 5.58
CA CYS A 41 -6.95 -3.71 4.58
C CYS A 41 -5.77 -2.92 4.03
N ILE A 42 -5.99 -2.32 2.84
CA ILE A 42 -5.02 -1.43 2.20
C ILE A 42 -5.51 0.00 2.35
N LEU A 43 -4.60 0.87 2.77
CA LEU A 43 -4.86 2.30 2.89
C LEU A 43 -3.95 3.03 1.91
N TYR A 44 -4.55 3.94 1.14
CA TYR A 44 -3.80 4.78 0.21
C TYR A 44 -3.69 6.19 0.77
N TRP A 45 -2.49 6.76 0.70
CA TRP A 45 -2.20 8.11 1.12
C TRP A 45 -1.59 8.86 -0.04
N LYS A 46 -2.07 10.06 -0.33
CA LYS A 46 -1.42 10.94 -1.30
C LYS A 46 -0.49 11.87 -0.56
N VAL A 47 0.78 11.86 -0.93
CA VAL A 47 1.79 12.70 -0.30
C VAL A 47 1.88 14.01 -1.06
N LYS A 48 1.77 15.13 -0.34
CA LYS A 48 1.84 16.45 -0.93
C LYS A 48 3.27 16.83 -1.29
N GLY A 49 3.40 17.84 -2.13
CA GLY A 49 4.61 18.19 -2.85
C GLY A 49 5.92 18.29 -2.06
N ASP A 50 5.86 18.65 -0.78
CA ASP A 50 7.06 18.75 0.06
C ASP A 50 7.44 17.43 0.73
N GLY A 51 6.60 16.41 0.58
CA GLY A 51 6.81 15.11 1.23
C GLY A 51 6.47 15.07 2.70
N GLU A 52 6.01 16.15 3.29
CA GLU A 52 5.75 16.23 4.74
C GLU A 52 4.29 15.98 5.09
N THR A 53 3.39 16.18 4.13
CA THR A 53 1.96 16.07 4.36
C THR A 53 1.39 14.93 3.54
N ALA A 54 0.68 14.00 4.18
CA ALA A 54 -0.02 12.93 3.51
C ALA A 54 -1.49 12.98 3.88
N VAL A 55 -2.36 12.78 2.89
CA VAL A 55 -3.81 12.75 3.12
C VAL A 55 -4.36 11.41 2.63
N PRO A 56 -5.30 10.80 3.39
CA PRO A 56 -5.90 9.55 2.93
C PRO A 56 -6.78 9.80 1.71
N VAL A 57 -6.73 8.88 0.76
CA VAL A 57 -7.53 8.97 -0.46
C VAL A 57 -8.20 7.62 -0.72
N GLY A 58 -9.33 7.63 -1.42
CA GLY A 58 -9.99 6.42 -1.84
C GLY A 58 -9.24 5.75 -2.99
N ARG A 59 -9.44 4.44 -3.14
CA ARG A 59 -8.75 3.69 -4.19
C ARG A 59 -9.09 4.20 -5.59
N GLU A 60 -10.26 4.79 -5.77
CA GLU A 60 -10.70 5.30 -7.06
C GLU A 60 -9.90 6.50 -7.54
N THR A 61 -9.19 7.21 -6.64
CA THR A 61 -8.30 8.31 -7.02
C THR A 61 -6.89 7.85 -7.34
N VAL A 62 -6.58 6.58 -7.05
CA VAL A 62 -5.25 6.01 -7.28
C VAL A 62 -5.21 5.44 -8.70
N PRO A 63 -4.13 5.69 -9.47
CA PRO A 63 -4.04 5.17 -10.84
C PRO A 63 -4.14 3.64 -10.89
N ASP A 64 -4.84 3.13 -11.90
CA ASP A 64 -5.01 1.69 -12.11
C ASP A 64 -3.70 0.91 -12.09
N PRO A 65 -2.64 1.35 -12.78
CA PRO A 65 -1.37 0.58 -12.78
C PRO A 65 -0.81 0.39 -11.37
N LEU A 66 -0.96 1.39 -10.49
CA LEU A 66 -0.49 1.27 -9.12
C LEU A 66 -1.34 0.27 -8.33
N ARG A 67 -2.67 0.34 -8.47
CA ARG A 67 -3.55 -0.62 -7.80
C ARG A 67 -3.27 -2.05 -8.24
N LYS A 68 -3.02 -2.24 -9.53
CA LYS A 68 -2.66 -3.57 -10.06
C LYS A 68 -1.35 -4.07 -9.46
N ARG A 69 -0.37 -3.19 -9.32
CA ARG A 69 0.91 -3.55 -8.69
C ARG A 69 0.71 -3.98 -7.25
N ILE A 70 -0.11 -3.24 -6.49
CA ILE A 70 -0.39 -3.58 -5.09
C ILE A 70 -1.06 -4.96 -5.00
N ARG A 71 -2.04 -5.24 -5.86
CA ARG A 71 -2.70 -6.54 -5.88
C ARG A 71 -1.72 -7.66 -6.22
N GLN A 72 -0.80 -7.41 -7.13
CA GLN A 72 0.23 -8.38 -7.49
C GLN A 72 1.18 -8.65 -6.32
N ASP A 73 1.61 -7.59 -5.62
CA ASP A 73 2.48 -7.74 -4.45
C ASP A 73 1.78 -8.52 -3.34
N LEU A 74 0.50 -8.25 -3.10
CA LEU A 74 -0.28 -9.01 -2.12
C LEU A 74 -0.30 -10.49 -2.49
N THR A 75 -0.56 -10.79 -3.76
CA THR A 75 -0.58 -12.18 -4.24
C THR A 75 0.76 -12.86 -4.02
N GLU A 76 1.85 -12.18 -4.32
CA GLU A 76 3.20 -12.74 -4.11
C GLU A 76 3.49 -13.00 -2.65
N ALA A 77 2.93 -12.20 -1.76
CA ALA A 77 3.09 -12.38 -0.32
C ALA A 77 2.14 -13.43 0.27
N GLY A 78 1.28 -14.03 -0.55
CA GLY A 78 0.30 -15.00 -0.09
C GLY A 78 -0.92 -14.39 0.55
N ILE A 79 -1.18 -13.12 0.30
CA ILE A 79 -2.33 -12.38 0.83
C ILE A 79 -3.39 -12.28 -0.26
N ASP A 80 -4.68 -12.38 0.13
CA ASP A 80 -5.79 -12.23 -0.80
C ASP A 80 -5.73 -10.85 -1.46
N PRO A 81 -5.59 -10.76 -2.79
CA PRO A 81 -5.50 -9.46 -3.46
C PRO A 81 -6.76 -8.60 -3.32
N ASP A 82 -7.89 -9.20 -2.98
CA ASP A 82 -9.14 -8.44 -2.76
C ASP A 82 -9.07 -7.53 -1.54
N VAL A 83 -8.08 -7.73 -0.68
CA VAL A 83 -7.81 -6.81 0.43
C VAL A 83 -7.63 -5.37 -0.07
N GLU A 84 -7.07 -5.19 -1.27
CA GLU A 84 -6.86 -3.88 -1.87
C GLU A 84 -8.17 -3.14 -2.14
N SER A 85 -9.27 -3.85 -2.35
CA SER A 85 -10.56 -3.23 -2.64
C SER A 85 -11.49 -3.15 -1.42
N ARG A 86 -11.04 -3.59 -0.25
CA ARG A 86 -11.86 -3.52 0.96
C ARG A 86 -11.99 -2.07 1.45
N VAL A 87 -13.22 -1.73 1.83
CA VAL A 87 -13.51 -0.42 2.43
C VAL A 87 -13.31 -0.52 3.94
N VAL A 88 -12.61 0.45 4.48
CA VAL A 88 -12.33 0.50 5.92
C VAL A 88 -13.43 1.26 6.65
#